data_7e2d2777552d23977132ff3d80deb13c
#
_entry.id   7e2d2777552d23977132ff3d80deb13c
#
_cell.length_a   1.000
_cell.length_b   1.000
_cell.length_c   1.000
_cell.angle_alpha   90.00
_cell.angle_beta   90.00
_cell.angle_gamma   90.00
#
_symmetry.space_group_name_H-M   'P 1'
#
loop_
_entity.id
_entity.type
_entity.pdbx_description
1 polymer ?
#
loop_
_entity_poly.entity_id
_entity_poly.type
_entity_poly.pdbx_seq_one_letter_code
_entity_poly.pdbx_strand_id
1 'polypeptide(L)'
;MVSAEEIGTVAVFADLSTAERERLSRAAADLSLVPGEYAAHEGDDRAIFAVLEGRIEAVKAVDGVERVVGERHPGDVFGEVPIVLGTVFPVGFRAAEKSRVMRIEPHDYHAVAAVVPDVGKEIGKLAGHRMGGSRGLEGIAADPPPPRAIVVGHRWDASCAELRRFLDRNQITFKWLTPETADAADQWGGPLPAEEDWPAIRVVDGKTAVRPHLRRVAELLGVDTEASAAEYDTVIVGAGPAGLAAAVYGASEGLRTIVVEREAPGGQAGTSSRIENYLGFPSGVSGDELASRALRQARRLGAEIVVTRSIARIDAANRELHLDAGDVLRARTIILACGVTWRHLPIEGFDRLAGKGISYGAARSEASNTYGLDVHIVGAGNSAGQAALFFSAHAKSVTILCRGDRLEKSMSRYLVDQLATRSNIDVMFGSEVAAVYGDSSLEAIDVRAGATGETSRLESGGLFIFIGADAETDWLPPEIALDRRGYVLTGSDMRAADRWTLDRDPYLLETSVPGIFACGDVRFGPVKRVAAAVGEGSMAIAFVHQYLKEWELVDGLRQAGEPARR
;
A
#
# COMPACT_ATOMS: atom_id res chain seq x y z
N MET A 1 -1.95 17.86 -18.12
CA MET A 1 -1.37 16.50 -18.33
C MET A 1 -0.17 16.67 -19.24
N VAL A 2 0.97 16.09 -18.91
CA VAL A 2 2.19 16.16 -19.73
C VAL A 2 1.97 15.42 -21.06
N SER A 3 2.28 16.04 -22.18
CA SER A 3 2.15 15.43 -23.51
C SER A 3 3.42 14.64 -23.89
N ALA A 4 3.28 13.72 -24.86
CA ALA A 4 4.42 12.99 -25.40
C ALA A 4 5.43 13.91 -26.13
N GLU A 5 4.96 15.03 -26.69
CA GLU A 5 5.81 16.04 -27.31
C GLU A 5 6.65 16.76 -26.25
N GLU A 6 6.03 17.20 -25.14
CA GLU A 6 6.74 17.86 -24.04
C GLU A 6 7.80 16.94 -23.43
N ILE A 7 7.54 15.63 -23.27
CA ILE A 7 8.54 14.67 -22.83
C ILE A 7 9.74 14.63 -23.80
N GLY A 8 9.49 14.69 -25.10
CA GLY A 8 10.53 14.74 -26.12
C GLY A 8 11.40 15.98 -26.09
N THR A 9 10.96 17.08 -25.45
CA THR A 9 11.80 18.29 -25.27
C THR A 9 12.83 18.16 -24.14
N VAL A 10 12.65 17.19 -23.24
CA VAL A 10 13.58 16.93 -22.15
C VAL A 10 14.74 16.10 -22.68
N ALA A 11 15.96 16.62 -22.62
CA ALA A 11 17.13 16.04 -23.27
C ALA A 11 17.35 14.54 -22.93
N VAL A 12 17.15 14.15 -21.68
CA VAL A 12 17.31 12.76 -21.20
C VAL A 12 16.30 11.80 -21.86
N PHE A 13 15.13 12.30 -22.28
CA PHE A 13 14.04 11.52 -22.86
C PHE A 13 13.89 11.73 -24.38
N ALA A 14 14.78 12.51 -25.00
CA ALA A 14 14.70 12.86 -26.41
C ALA A 14 14.78 11.66 -27.38
N ASP A 15 15.52 10.62 -26.99
CA ASP A 15 15.71 9.40 -27.80
C ASP A 15 14.64 8.32 -27.56
N LEU A 16 13.66 8.58 -26.68
CA LEU A 16 12.53 7.67 -26.49
C LEU A 16 11.67 7.62 -27.77
N SER A 17 11.21 6.42 -28.13
CA SER A 17 10.22 6.24 -29.19
C SER A 17 8.90 6.92 -28.83
N THR A 18 8.05 7.17 -29.82
CA THR A 18 6.71 7.74 -29.59
C THR A 18 5.89 6.93 -28.59
N ALA A 19 5.94 5.60 -28.70
CA ALA A 19 5.21 4.70 -27.78
C ALA A 19 5.72 4.80 -26.33
N GLU A 20 7.03 4.94 -26.14
CA GLU A 20 7.65 5.11 -24.82
C GLU A 20 7.32 6.47 -24.21
N ARG A 21 7.33 7.54 -25.01
CA ARG A 21 6.90 8.87 -24.57
C ARG A 21 5.42 8.91 -24.19
N GLU A 22 4.55 8.28 -24.97
CA GLU A 22 3.14 8.15 -24.65
C GLU A 22 2.92 7.37 -23.34
N ARG A 23 3.69 6.29 -23.12
CA ARG A 23 3.64 5.54 -21.88
C ARG A 23 4.06 6.40 -20.69
N LEU A 24 5.19 7.10 -20.81
CA LEU A 24 5.70 7.98 -19.75
C LEU A 24 4.74 9.16 -19.49
N SER A 25 4.12 9.71 -20.54
CA SER A 25 3.07 10.73 -20.44
C SER A 25 1.88 10.28 -19.58
N ARG A 26 1.48 9.03 -19.68
CA ARG A 26 0.39 8.46 -18.86
C ARG A 26 0.78 8.24 -17.40
N ALA A 27 2.03 7.91 -17.13
CA ALA A 27 2.55 7.63 -15.78
C ALA A 27 2.95 8.90 -15.01
N ALA A 28 3.48 9.90 -15.71
CA ALA A 28 4.00 11.12 -15.11
C ALA A 28 2.90 12.01 -14.52
N ALA A 29 3.18 12.62 -13.36
CA ALA A 29 2.35 13.67 -12.80
C ALA A 29 2.76 15.03 -13.37
N ASP A 30 1.77 15.89 -13.66
CA ASP A 30 1.90 17.25 -14.14
C ASP A 30 1.64 18.20 -12.97
N LEU A 31 2.67 18.91 -12.51
CA LEU A 31 2.59 19.79 -11.35
C LEU A 31 2.77 21.24 -11.77
N SER A 32 1.80 22.09 -11.40
CA SER A 32 1.91 23.54 -11.54
C SER A 32 2.23 24.14 -10.21
N LEU A 33 3.33 24.90 -10.12
CA LEU A 33 3.87 25.47 -8.89
C LEU A 33 3.79 26.99 -8.95
N VAL A 34 3.36 27.62 -7.84
CA VAL A 34 3.45 29.07 -7.68
C VAL A 34 4.81 29.47 -7.11
N PRO A 35 5.26 30.74 -7.26
CA PRO A 35 6.53 31.20 -6.70
C PRO A 35 6.64 30.87 -5.20
N GLY A 36 7.75 30.26 -4.79
CA GLY A 36 8.01 29.84 -3.41
C GLY A 36 7.51 28.44 -3.07
N GLU A 37 6.71 27.80 -3.92
CA GLU A 37 6.22 26.43 -3.70
C GLU A 37 7.31 25.39 -4.02
N TYR A 38 7.36 24.32 -3.22
CA TYR A 38 8.35 23.26 -3.37
C TYR A 38 7.84 22.13 -4.26
N ALA A 39 8.64 21.73 -5.24
CA ALA A 39 8.46 20.47 -5.96
C ALA A 39 8.90 19.28 -5.09
N ALA A 40 9.96 19.46 -4.30
CA ALA A 40 10.45 18.51 -3.31
C ALA A 40 11.17 19.25 -2.19
N HIS A 41 10.96 18.82 -0.93
CA HIS A 41 11.73 19.32 0.22
C HIS A 41 13.00 18.50 0.44
N GLU A 42 13.98 19.08 1.14
CA GLU A 42 15.11 18.31 1.67
C GLU A 42 14.57 17.19 2.59
N GLY A 43 15.02 15.96 2.36
CA GLY A 43 14.55 14.77 3.09
C GLY A 43 13.32 14.08 2.51
N ASP A 44 12.71 14.60 1.45
CA ASP A 44 11.62 13.92 0.75
C ASP A 44 12.12 12.66 0.04
N ASP A 45 11.20 11.72 -0.19
CA ASP A 45 11.48 10.50 -0.95
C ASP A 45 11.81 10.82 -2.42
N ARG A 46 12.67 9.98 -2.98
CA ARG A 46 13.18 10.11 -4.34
C ARG A 46 12.10 10.12 -5.41
N ALA A 47 12.26 10.98 -6.39
CA ALA A 47 11.53 11.01 -7.66
C ALA A 47 12.39 11.71 -8.71
N ILE A 48 12.12 11.50 -10.00
CA ILE A 48 12.68 12.29 -11.08
C ILE A 48 11.70 13.41 -11.43
N PHE A 49 12.23 14.60 -11.61
CA PHE A 49 11.47 15.75 -12.12
C PHE A 49 12.11 16.29 -13.38
N ALA A 50 11.30 16.83 -14.28
CA ALA A 50 11.75 17.63 -15.40
C ALA A 50 11.01 18.96 -15.41
N VAL A 51 11.72 20.06 -15.64
CA VAL A 51 11.13 21.39 -15.77
C VAL A 51 10.56 21.52 -17.17
N LEU A 52 9.25 21.79 -17.25
CA LEU A 52 8.55 22.05 -18.52
C LEU A 52 8.47 23.56 -18.78
N GLU A 53 8.17 24.35 -17.75
CA GLU A 53 8.05 25.80 -17.83
C GLU A 53 8.55 26.44 -16.54
N GLY A 54 9.05 27.70 -16.64
CA GLY A 54 9.51 28.47 -15.48
C GLY A 54 10.92 28.12 -15.00
N ARG A 55 11.20 28.36 -13.71
CA ARG A 55 12.52 28.17 -13.12
C ARG A 55 12.43 27.60 -11.71
N ILE A 56 13.23 26.59 -11.43
CA ILE A 56 13.30 25.89 -10.14
C ILE A 56 14.65 26.15 -9.49
N GLU A 57 14.65 26.60 -8.25
CA GLU A 57 15.86 26.78 -7.43
C GLU A 57 16.12 25.52 -6.59
N ALA A 58 17.37 25.03 -6.61
CA ALA A 58 17.83 24.07 -5.63
C ALA A 58 18.27 24.85 -4.37
N VAL A 59 17.68 24.56 -3.21
CA VAL A 59 17.90 25.27 -1.96
C VAL A 59 18.40 24.33 -0.87
N LYS A 60 19.37 24.80 -0.08
CA LYS A 60 19.94 24.09 1.06
C LYS A 60 19.85 24.96 2.31
N ALA A 61 19.35 24.37 3.41
CA ALA A 61 19.42 25.03 4.71
C ALA A 61 20.83 24.89 5.29
N VAL A 62 21.51 26.03 5.53
CA VAL A 62 22.81 26.10 6.17
C VAL A 62 22.68 27.08 7.34
N ASP A 63 22.93 26.61 8.56
CA ASP A 63 22.78 27.38 9.80
C ASP A 63 21.38 28.02 9.97
N GLY A 64 20.34 27.29 9.53
CA GLY A 64 18.94 27.73 9.60
C GLY A 64 18.53 28.75 8.54
N VAL A 65 19.41 29.08 7.59
CA VAL A 65 19.14 30.02 6.49
C VAL A 65 19.15 29.23 5.16
N GLU A 66 18.10 29.39 4.37
CA GLU A 66 18.04 28.81 3.04
C GLU A 66 18.96 29.57 2.08
N ARG A 67 19.80 28.82 1.38
CA ARG A 67 20.69 29.32 0.33
C ARG A 67 20.41 28.62 -0.99
N VAL A 68 20.29 29.38 -2.07
CA VAL A 68 20.20 28.84 -3.42
C VAL A 68 21.56 28.28 -3.81
N VAL A 69 21.61 26.99 -4.11
CA VAL A 69 22.82 26.25 -4.48
C VAL A 69 22.84 25.85 -5.96
N GLY A 70 21.78 26.14 -6.70
CA GLY A 70 21.68 25.92 -8.12
C GLY A 70 20.31 26.24 -8.69
N GLU A 71 20.19 26.24 -10.01
CA GLU A 71 18.95 26.49 -10.73
C GLU A 71 18.67 25.42 -11.77
N ARG A 72 17.39 25.25 -12.15
CA ARG A 72 16.90 24.36 -13.20
C ARG A 72 15.96 25.12 -14.12
N HIS A 73 16.17 24.96 -15.42
CA HIS A 73 15.43 25.62 -16.48
C HIS A 73 14.62 24.63 -17.31
N PRO A 74 13.69 25.07 -18.19
CA PRO A 74 12.97 24.16 -19.07
C PRO A 74 13.89 23.21 -19.84
N GLY A 75 13.55 21.91 -19.81
CA GLY A 75 14.36 20.81 -20.33
C GLY A 75 15.33 20.19 -19.31
N ASP A 76 15.61 20.86 -18.19
CA ASP A 76 16.45 20.30 -17.13
C ASP A 76 15.69 19.25 -16.30
N VAL A 77 16.47 18.25 -15.84
CA VAL A 77 16.02 17.20 -14.92
C VAL A 77 16.62 17.44 -13.54
N PHE A 78 15.87 17.10 -12.48
CA PHE A 78 16.37 17.05 -11.10
C PHE A 78 15.78 15.84 -10.35
N GLY A 79 16.39 15.48 -9.22
CA GLY A 79 16.04 14.24 -8.50
C GLY A 79 16.85 13.02 -8.97
N GLU A 80 17.79 13.19 -9.88
CA GLU A 80 18.71 12.15 -10.37
C GLU A 80 19.63 11.63 -9.27
N VAL A 81 20.11 12.50 -8.37
CA VAL A 81 21.01 12.11 -7.27
C VAL A 81 20.32 11.14 -6.31
N PRO A 82 19.14 11.45 -5.73
CA PRO A 82 18.44 10.49 -4.87
C PRO A 82 18.03 9.20 -5.59
N ILE A 83 17.75 9.24 -6.89
CA ILE A 83 17.42 8.04 -7.66
C ILE A 83 18.65 7.13 -7.80
N VAL A 84 19.80 7.70 -8.20
CA VAL A 84 21.04 6.94 -8.44
C VAL A 84 21.61 6.38 -7.14
N LEU A 85 21.58 7.17 -6.05
CA LEU A 85 22.12 6.76 -4.75
C LEU A 85 21.12 5.98 -3.87
N GLY A 86 19.87 5.89 -4.27
CA GLY A 86 18.85 5.26 -3.44
C GLY A 86 18.54 6.02 -2.13
N THR A 87 18.77 7.35 -2.10
CA THR A 87 18.64 8.20 -0.92
C THR A 87 17.41 9.11 -1.02
N VAL A 88 17.20 9.94 0.00
CA VAL A 88 16.24 11.06 -0.01
C VAL A 88 16.83 12.29 -0.70
N PHE A 89 16.02 13.30 -0.98
CA PHE A 89 16.50 14.56 -1.55
C PHE A 89 17.51 15.26 -0.62
N PRO A 90 18.74 15.50 -1.09
CA PRO A 90 19.78 16.16 -0.28
C PRO A 90 19.61 17.67 -0.18
N VAL A 91 18.77 18.24 -1.02
CA VAL A 91 18.43 19.68 -1.09
C VAL A 91 16.96 19.82 -1.47
N GLY A 92 16.32 20.92 -1.09
CA GLY A 92 14.97 21.25 -1.54
C GLY A 92 14.98 21.81 -2.98
N PHE A 93 13.86 21.70 -3.68
CA PHE A 93 13.64 22.28 -5.02
C PHE A 93 12.38 23.13 -5.00
N ARG A 94 12.55 24.45 -5.17
CA ARG A 94 11.52 25.46 -5.02
C ARG A 94 11.33 26.24 -6.32
N ALA A 95 10.08 26.55 -6.67
CA ALA A 95 9.76 27.41 -7.80
C ALA A 95 10.18 28.86 -7.52
N ALA A 96 11.04 29.41 -8.36
CA ALA A 96 11.46 30.81 -8.31
C ALA A 96 10.41 31.75 -8.92
N GLU A 97 9.63 31.22 -9.86
CA GLU A 97 8.54 31.88 -10.57
C GLU A 97 7.43 30.87 -10.82
N LYS A 98 6.33 31.27 -11.44
CA LYS A 98 5.29 30.31 -11.85
C LYS A 98 5.92 29.26 -12.76
N SER A 99 5.93 28.02 -12.31
CA SER A 99 6.63 26.93 -12.95
C SER A 99 5.72 25.73 -13.16
N ARG A 100 6.05 24.92 -14.16
CA ARG A 100 5.39 23.63 -14.43
C ARG A 100 6.45 22.55 -14.53
N VAL A 101 6.27 21.49 -13.77
CA VAL A 101 7.23 20.37 -13.73
C VAL A 101 6.52 19.04 -13.92
N MET A 102 7.18 18.14 -14.63
CA MET A 102 6.78 16.75 -14.72
C MET A 102 7.44 15.97 -13.58
N ARG A 103 6.68 15.18 -12.83
CA ARG A 103 7.20 14.25 -11.82
C ARG A 103 7.03 12.81 -12.29
N ILE A 104 8.09 12.02 -12.18
CA ILE A 104 8.15 10.60 -12.54
C ILE A 104 8.53 9.81 -11.28
N GLU A 105 7.71 8.82 -10.93
CA GLU A 105 7.99 7.96 -9.79
C GLU A 105 9.19 7.02 -10.08
N PRO A 106 9.93 6.58 -9.04
CA PRO A 106 11.11 5.74 -9.22
C PRO A 106 10.86 4.48 -10.06
N HIS A 107 9.72 3.83 -9.86
CA HIS A 107 9.38 2.60 -10.59
C HIS A 107 9.12 2.85 -12.08
N ASP A 108 8.49 3.98 -12.44
CA ASP A 108 8.26 4.37 -13.83
C ASP A 108 9.57 4.72 -14.53
N TYR A 109 10.44 5.45 -13.83
CA TYR A 109 11.80 5.73 -14.31
C TYR A 109 12.59 4.43 -14.55
N HIS A 110 12.61 3.50 -13.58
CA HIS A 110 13.33 2.23 -13.74
C HIS A 110 12.76 1.37 -14.86
N ALA A 111 11.43 1.39 -15.07
CA ALA A 111 10.80 0.70 -16.18
C ALA A 111 11.24 1.27 -17.54
N VAL A 112 11.36 2.59 -17.67
CA VAL A 112 11.89 3.24 -18.89
C VAL A 112 13.38 2.93 -19.06
N ALA A 113 14.19 3.09 -18.02
CA ALA A 113 15.63 2.84 -18.07
C ALA A 113 15.98 1.37 -18.38
N ALA A 114 15.14 0.41 -18.01
CA ALA A 114 15.31 -0.99 -18.35
C ALA A 114 15.07 -1.29 -19.84
N VAL A 115 14.16 -0.54 -20.49
CA VAL A 115 13.86 -0.70 -21.93
C VAL A 115 14.81 0.14 -22.78
N VAL A 116 15.18 1.33 -22.31
CA VAL A 116 16.08 2.27 -22.98
C VAL A 116 17.27 2.58 -22.05
N PRO A 117 18.32 1.73 -22.06
CA PRO A 117 19.44 1.86 -21.13
C PRO A 117 20.17 3.20 -21.18
N ASP A 118 20.12 3.92 -22.31
CA ASP A 118 20.76 5.22 -22.47
C ASP A 118 20.12 6.29 -21.56
N VAL A 119 18.85 6.20 -21.24
CA VAL A 119 18.20 7.06 -20.23
C VAL A 119 18.87 6.88 -18.86
N GLY A 120 19.11 5.63 -18.44
CA GLY A 120 19.81 5.34 -17.20
C GLY A 120 21.25 5.87 -17.18
N LYS A 121 21.97 5.75 -18.29
CA LYS A 121 23.33 6.27 -18.44
C LYS A 121 23.38 7.81 -18.36
N GLU A 122 22.46 8.50 -19.03
CA GLU A 122 22.41 9.96 -19.00
C GLU A 122 22.03 10.50 -17.60
N ILE A 123 21.08 9.87 -16.93
CA ILE A 123 20.74 10.20 -15.53
C ILE A 123 21.94 9.95 -14.61
N GLY A 124 22.67 8.85 -14.78
CA GLY A 124 23.89 8.54 -14.02
C GLY A 124 25.00 9.58 -14.24
N LYS A 125 25.24 9.99 -15.50
CA LYS A 125 26.20 11.06 -15.82
C LYS A 125 25.80 12.40 -15.19
N LEU A 126 24.51 12.75 -15.26
CA LEU A 126 24.00 13.99 -14.71
C LEU A 126 24.15 14.03 -13.18
N ALA A 127 23.85 12.93 -12.50
CA ALA A 127 24.08 12.77 -11.08
C ALA A 127 25.57 12.93 -10.73
N GLY A 128 26.45 12.25 -11.46
CA GLY A 128 27.90 12.36 -11.28
C GLY A 128 28.43 13.78 -11.45
N HIS A 129 27.96 14.50 -12.46
CA HIS A 129 28.37 15.89 -12.72
C HIS A 129 27.92 16.82 -11.57
N ARG A 130 26.72 16.64 -11.04
CA ARG A 130 26.17 17.50 -9.99
C ARG A 130 26.72 17.22 -8.59
N MET A 131 27.30 16.05 -8.37
CA MET A 131 27.88 15.68 -7.07
C MET A 131 29.36 16.08 -6.88
N GLY A 132 29.98 16.76 -7.80
CA GLY A 132 31.31 17.27 -7.57
C GLY A 132 32.31 17.18 -8.73
N GLY A 133 31.85 17.09 -9.97
CA GLY A 133 32.72 17.11 -11.16
C GLY A 133 33.61 15.86 -11.30
N SER A 134 34.74 15.98 -11.98
CA SER A 134 35.61 14.88 -12.40
C SER A 134 36.24 13.99 -11.30
N ARG A 135 35.92 14.23 -10.03
CA ARG A 135 36.25 13.36 -8.88
C ARG A 135 35.04 12.80 -8.18
N GLY A 136 33.81 13.06 -8.69
CA GLY A 136 32.56 12.77 -8.00
C GLY A 136 32.36 11.29 -7.69
N LEU A 137 31.57 10.60 -8.48
CA LEU A 137 31.02 9.29 -8.13
C LEU A 137 31.95 8.09 -8.29
N GLU A 138 33.13 8.20 -8.93
CA GLU A 138 34.08 7.07 -9.00
C GLU A 138 34.56 6.60 -7.60
N GLY A 139 34.37 7.45 -6.55
CA GLY A 139 34.66 7.08 -5.17
C GLY A 139 33.43 6.92 -4.27
N ILE A 140 32.22 7.21 -4.77
CA ILE A 140 30.95 7.21 -4.00
C ILE A 140 29.88 6.37 -4.70
N ALA A 141 30.13 5.81 -5.87
CA ALA A 141 29.34 4.69 -6.37
C ALA A 141 29.59 3.48 -5.45
N ALA A 142 29.11 3.60 -4.21
CA ALA A 142 28.76 2.41 -3.47
C ALA A 142 27.75 1.67 -4.34
N ASP A 143 28.07 0.45 -4.71
CA ASP A 143 27.07 -0.47 -5.25
C ASP A 143 25.79 -0.30 -4.42
N PRO A 144 24.62 -0.24 -5.03
CA PRO A 144 23.39 -0.16 -4.28
C PRO A 144 23.47 -1.25 -3.19
N PRO A 145 23.08 -0.95 -1.95
CA PRO A 145 23.22 -1.92 -0.87
C PRO A 145 22.61 -3.24 -1.33
N PRO A 146 23.31 -4.37 -1.14
CA PRO A 146 22.82 -5.65 -1.62
C PRO A 146 21.39 -5.87 -1.10
N PRO A 147 20.50 -6.42 -1.90
CA PRO A 147 19.15 -6.68 -1.48
C PRO A 147 19.19 -7.57 -0.24
N ARG A 148 18.29 -7.32 0.72
CA ARG A 148 18.19 -8.11 1.96
C ARG A 148 17.82 -9.57 1.70
N ALA A 149 17.19 -9.84 0.56
CA ALA A 149 16.85 -11.18 0.13
C ALA A 149 16.99 -11.35 -1.40
N ILE A 150 17.21 -12.58 -1.82
CA ILE A 150 17.08 -13.03 -3.21
C ILE A 150 15.98 -14.08 -3.21
N VAL A 151 15.03 -13.94 -4.13
CA VAL A 151 13.91 -14.88 -4.28
C VAL A 151 13.98 -15.48 -5.67
N VAL A 152 13.81 -16.80 -5.77
CA VAL A 152 13.70 -17.51 -7.05
C VAL A 152 12.36 -18.23 -7.14
N GLY A 153 11.76 -18.18 -8.32
CA GLY A 153 10.50 -18.86 -8.57
C GLY A 153 9.84 -18.49 -9.89
N HIS A 154 8.68 -19.07 -10.15
CA HIS A 154 7.91 -18.80 -11.36
C HIS A 154 7.13 -17.49 -11.28
N ARG A 155 7.09 -16.77 -12.40
CA ARG A 155 6.41 -15.48 -12.51
C ARG A 155 4.93 -15.52 -12.09
N TRP A 156 4.23 -16.57 -12.47
CA TRP A 156 2.79 -16.74 -12.28
C TRP A 156 2.41 -17.75 -11.18
N ASP A 157 3.35 -18.07 -10.31
CA ASP A 157 3.05 -18.93 -9.16
C ASP A 157 2.46 -18.11 -8.00
N ALA A 158 1.37 -18.62 -7.41
CA ALA A 158 0.65 -17.91 -6.35
C ALA A 158 1.50 -17.70 -5.08
N SER A 159 2.28 -18.72 -4.70
CA SER A 159 3.15 -18.66 -3.52
C SER A 159 4.31 -17.70 -3.75
N CYS A 160 4.84 -17.62 -4.98
CA CYS A 160 5.84 -16.63 -5.37
C CYS A 160 5.27 -15.22 -5.31
N ALA A 161 4.04 -15.01 -5.78
CA ALA A 161 3.36 -13.72 -5.73
C ALA A 161 3.07 -13.30 -4.27
N GLU A 162 2.64 -14.23 -3.43
CA GLU A 162 2.40 -14.00 -2.00
C GLU A 162 3.70 -13.59 -1.28
N LEU A 163 4.81 -14.31 -1.51
CA LEU A 163 6.11 -14.01 -0.93
C LEU A 163 6.60 -12.61 -1.35
N ARG A 164 6.52 -12.27 -2.64
CA ARG A 164 6.91 -10.94 -3.13
C ARG A 164 6.08 -9.83 -2.49
N ARG A 165 4.75 -9.98 -2.43
CA ARG A 165 3.87 -9.01 -1.76
C ARG A 165 4.21 -8.85 -0.29
N PHE A 166 4.51 -9.95 0.40
CA PHE A 166 4.93 -9.91 1.79
C PHE A 166 6.22 -9.11 1.97
N LEU A 167 7.23 -9.34 1.13
CA LEU A 167 8.51 -8.65 1.19
C LEU A 167 8.33 -7.15 0.92
N ASP A 168 7.61 -6.78 -0.15
CA ASP A 168 7.32 -5.39 -0.52
C ASP A 168 6.62 -4.64 0.64
N ARG A 169 5.54 -5.20 1.18
CA ARG A 169 4.75 -4.58 2.25
C ARG A 169 5.51 -4.45 3.56
N ASN A 170 6.46 -5.34 3.84
CA ASN A 170 7.35 -5.24 4.99
C ASN A 170 8.63 -4.44 4.72
N GLN A 171 8.73 -3.77 3.55
CA GLN A 171 9.87 -2.91 3.17
C GLN A 171 11.19 -3.68 3.07
N ILE A 172 11.14 -4.92 2.69
CA ILE A 172 12.31 -5.75 2.49
C ILE A 172 12.74 -5.63 1.03
N THR A 173 13.91 -5.06 0.80
CA THR A 173 14.52 -5.03 -0.53
C THR A 173 14.90 -6.44 -0.96
N PHE A 174 14.45 -6.87 -2.12
CA PHE A 174 14.78 -8.19 -2.63
C PHE A 174 15.07 -8.17 -4.13
N LYS A 175 15.82 -9.16 -4.59
CA LYS A 175 16.05 -9.44 -5.99
C LYS A 175 15.17 -10.62 -6.40
N TRP A 176 14.46 -10.46 -7.50
CA TRP A 176 13.62 -11.51 -8.06
C TRP A 176 14.34 -12.21 -9.21
N LEU A 177 14.47 -13.52 -9.13
CA LEU A 177 15.04 -14.36 -10.16
C LEU A 177 13.96 -15.30 -10.71
N THR A 178 13.91 -15.41 -12.03
CA THR A 178 13.05 -16.37 -12.75
C THR A 178 13.92 -17.36 -13.52
N PRO A 179 13.37 -18.45 -14.06
CA PRO A 179 14.13 -19.39 -14.90
C PRO A 179 14.82 -18.72 -16.09
N GLU A 180 14.22 -17.63 -16.60
CA GLU A 180 14.70 -16.89 -17.75
C GLU A 180 15.77 -15.84 -17.38
N THR A 181 16.03 -15.63 -16.08
CA THR A 181 17.03 -14.65 -15.63
C THR A 181 18.42 -15.09 -16.04
N ALA A 182 19.12 -14.27 -16.80
CA ALA A 182 20.51 -14.52 -17.14
C ALA A 182 21.37 -14.61 -15.87
N ASP A 183 22.29 -15.58 -15.84
CA ASP A 183 23.21 -15.82 -14.72
C ASP A 183 22.51 -16.00 -13.36
N ALA A 184 21.28 -16.55 -13.35
CA ALA A 184 20.48 -16.72 -12.14
C ALA A 184 21.23 -17.48 -11.03
N ALA A 185 22.01 -18.50 -11.37
CA ALA A 185 22.80 -19.27 -10.40
C ALA A 185 23.90 -18.42 -9.75
N ASP A 186 24.59 -17.58 -10.54
CA ASP A 186 25.62 -16.68 -10.01
C ASP A 186 24.99 -15.61 -9.12
N GLN A 187 23.85 -15.08 -9.53
CA GLN A 187 23.09 -14.09 -8.75
C GLN A 187 22.51 -14.69 -7.46
N TRP A 188 22.11 -15.96 -7.51
CA TRP A 188 21.70 -16.71 -6.31
C TRP A 188 22.89 -17.02 -5.38
N GLY A 189 24.08 -17.10 -5.92
CA GLY A 189 25.32 -17.42 -5.22
C GLY A 189 25.55 -18.92 -5.06
N GLY A 190 25.24 -19.69 -6.09
CA GLY A 190 25.42 -21.14 -6.16
C GLY A 190 24.33 -21.83 -7.00
N PRO A 191 24.26 -23.16 -7.00
CA PRO A 191 23.20 -23.89 -7.70
C PRO A 191 21.81 -23.42 -7.25
N LEU A 192 20.91 -23.19 -8.19
CA LEU A 192 19.51 -22.90 -7.88
C LEU A 192 18.86 -24.11 -7.21
N PRO A 193 17.95 -23.90 -6.25
CA PRO A 193 17.04 -24.94 -5.80
C PRO A 193 16.26 -25.54 -6.96
N ALA A 194 15.84 -26.81 -6.84
CA ALA A 194 15.00 -27.47 -7.84
C ALA A 194 13.65 -26.73 -7.97
N GLU A 195 13.02 -26.81 -9.15
CA GLU A 195 11.75 -26.09 -9.40
C GLU A 195 10.62 -26.52 -8.45
N GLU A 196 10.60 -27.78 -8.02
CA GLU A 196 9.65 -28.27 -7.01
C GLU A 196 9.82 -27.62 -5.64
N ASP A 197 10.97 -27.01 -5.35
CA ASP A 197 11.30 -26.32 -4.10
C ASP A 197 10.96 -24.81 -4.15
N TRP A 198 10.41 -24.32 -5.25
CA TRP A 198 10.06 -22.90 -5.38
C TRP A 198 8.68 -22.55 -4.77
N PRO A 199 8.51 -21.30 -4.25
CA PRO A 199 9.52 -20.23 -4.17
C PRO A 199 10.62 -20.58 -3.18
N ALA A 200 11.85 -20.17 -3.49
CA ALA A 200 12.95 -20.22 -2.54
C ALA A 200 13.47 -18.81 -2.24
N ILE A 201 13.88 -18.59 -1.01
CA ILE A 201 14.45 -17.33 -0.54
C ILE A 201 15.83 -17.56 0.04
N ARG A 202 16.76 -16.66 -0.25
CA ARG A 202 18.07 -16.55 0.36
C ARG A 202 18.24 -15.15 0.96
N VAL A 203 18.54 -15.07 2.24
CA VAL A 203 18.78 -13.78 2.90
C VAL A 203 20.26 -13.44 2.92
N VAL A 204 20.59 -12.18 3.23
CA VAL A 204 21.94 -11.61 3.10
C VAL A 204 23.00 -12.36 3.93
N ASP A 205 22.60 -12.97 5.04
CA ASP A 205 23.49 -13.80 5.89
C ASP A 205 23.73 -15.20 5.32
N GLY A 206 23.20 -15.49 4.13
CA GLY A 206 23.37 -16.77 3.42
C GLY A 206 22.40 -17.86 3.79
N LYS A 207 21.52 -17.66 4.78
CA LYS A 207 20.47 -18.64 5.12
C LYS A 207 19.47 -18.73 3.97
N THR A 208 18.99 -19.95 3.72
CA THR A 208 18.01 -20.25 2.66
C THR A 208 16.79 -20.95 3.24
N ALA A 209 15.66 -20.77 2.56
CA ALA A 209 14.46 -21.56 2.81
C ALA A 209 13.74 -21.83 1.47
N VAL A 210 13.18 -23.03 1.35
CA VAL A 210 12.40 -23.47 0.19
C VAL A 210 10.93 -23.59 0.61
N ARG A 211 10.03 -23.12 -0.24
CA ARG A 211 8.57 -23.08 0.03
C ARG A 211 8.24 -22.59 1.46
N PRO A 212 8.87 -21.48 1.93
CA PRO A 212 8.72 -21.06 3.32
C PRO A 212 7.32 -20.51 3.58
N HIS A 213 6.78 -20.79 4.76
CA HIS A 213 5.66 -20.01 5.28
C HIS A 213 6.12 -18.57 5.59
N LEU A 214 5.25 -17.57 5.44
CA LEU A 214 5.58 -16.15 5.63
C LEU A 214 6.18 -15.86 7.01
N ARG A 215 5.74 -16.53 8.07
CA ARG A 215 6.34 -16.41 9.40
C ARG A 215 7.83 -16.79 9.39
N ARG A 216 8.18 -17.90 8.72
CA ARG A 216 9.58 -18.30 8.57
C ARG A 216 10.40 -17.27 7.79
N VAL A 217 9.80 -16.64 6.81
CA VAL A 217 10.42 -15.53 6.06
C VAL A 217 10.67 -14.32 6.97
N ALA A 218 9.65 -13.93 7.76
CA ALA A 218 9.77 -12.85 8.73
C ALA A 218 10.91 -13.10 9.73
N GLU A 219 10.96 -14.30 10.33
CA GLU A 219 12.03 -14.71 11.25
C GLU A 219 13.42 -14.63 10.61
N LEU A 220 13.58 -15.15 9.38
CA LEU A 220 14.85 -15.12 8.66
C LEU A 220 15.34 -13.68 8.40
N LEU A 221 14.41 -12.77 8.21
CA LEU A 221 14.68 -11.37 7.92
C LEU A 221 14.74 -10.48 9.18
N GLY A 222 14.52 -11.06 10.37
CA GLY A 222 14.52 -10.33 11.63
C GLY A 222 13.35 -9.34 11.74
N VAL A 223 12.20 -9.68 11.16
CA VAL A 223 10.94 -8.95 11.35
C VAL A 223 10.25 -9.53 12.58
N ASP A 224 9.73 -8.67 13.46
CA ASP A 224 9.15 -9.09 14.73
C ASP A 224 7.89 -9.95 14.51
N THR A 225 7.91 -11.16 15.05
CA THR A 225 6.79 -12.14 15.00
C THR A 225 6.31 -12.53 16.39
N GLU A 226 7.02 -12.14 17.44
CA GLU A 226 6.72 -12.45 18.84
C GLU A 226 6.59 -11.16 19.65
N ALA A 227 5.64 -11.14 20.57
CA ALA A 227 5.45 -10.01 21.47
C ALA A 227 6.55 -9.97 22.53
N SER A 228 7.08 -8.77 22.81
CA SER A 228 8.14 -8.58 23.82
C SER A 228 7.64 -8.70 25.25
N ALA A 229 6.32 -8.65 25.47
CA ALA A 229 5.68 -8.75 26.76
C ALA A 229 4.35 -9.50 26.70
N ALA A 230 3.85 -9.90 27.87
CA ALA A 230 2.55 -10.54 28.02
C ALA A 230 1.40 -9.54 28.27
N GLU A 231 1.71 -8.30 28.68
CA GLU A 231 0.69 -7.30 29.07
C GLU A 231 0.95 -5.95 28.41
N TYR A 232 -0.14 -5.32 27.95
CA TYR A 232 -0.14 -4.02 27.25
C TYR A 232 -1.30 -3.14 27.75
N ASP A 233 -1.14 -1.81 27.67
CA ASP A 233 -2.25 -0.89 27.91
C ASP A 233 -3.29 -1.01 26.79
N THR A 234 -2.82 -1.17 25.57
CA THR A 234 -3.69 -1.42 24.42
C THR A 234 -3.10 -2.43 23.44
N VAL A 235 -3.92 -3.39 23.03
CA VAL A 235 -3.64 -4.31 21.92
C VAL A 235 -4.50 -3.91 20.73
N ILE A 236 -3.87 -3.65 19.61
CA ILE A 236 -4.52 -3.26 18.36
C ILE A 236 -4.51 -4.46 17.40
N VAL A 237 -5.67 -4.84 16.90
CA VAL A 237 -5.82 -5.97 15.97
C VAL A 237 -5.94 -5.44 14.56
N GLY A 238 -4.87 -5.62 13.76
CA GLY A 238 -4.75 -5.17 12.39
C GLY A 238 -3.91 -3.91 12.23
N ALA A 239 -2.96 -3.95 11.27
CA ALA A 239 -2.05 -2.86 10.93
C ALA A 239 -2.47 -2.11 9.64
N GLY A 240 -3.77 -2.00 9.37
CA GLY A 240 -4.31 -1.09 8.35
C GLY A 240 -4.19 0.39 8.78
N PRO A 241 -4.67 1.35 7.96
CA PRO A 241 -4.57 2.77 8.29
C PRO A 241 -5.14 3.15 9.67
N ALA A 242 -6.25 2.53 10.08
CA ALA A 242 -6.84 2.76 11.40
C ALA A 242 -5.94 2.25 12.53
N GLY A 243 -5.44 1.01 12.40
CA GLY A 243 -4.56 0.42 13.41
C GLY A 243 -3.20 1.11 13.51
N LEU A 244 -2.59 1.48 12.38
CA LEU A 244 -1.34 2.24 12.38
C LEU A 244 -1.51 3.64 12.98
N ALA A 245 -2.65 4.32 12.72
CA ALA A 245 -2.95 5.59 13.37
C ALA A 245 -3.11 5.42 14.88
N ALA A 246 -3.88 4.43 15.33
CA ALA A 246 -4.01 4.10 16.75
C ALA A 246 -2.64 3.78 17.39
N ALA A 247 -1.76 3.05 16.68
CA ALA A 247 -0.42 2.75 17.16
C ALA A 247 0.45 4.00 17.31
N VAL A 248 0.42 4.92 16.33
CA VAL A 248 1.13 6.20 16.38
C VAL A 248 0.68 7.01 17.60
N TYR A 249 -0.62 7.21 17.76
CA TYR A 249 -1.14 8.01 18.88
C TYR A 249 -0.94 7.31 20.22
N GLY A 250 -1.25 6.02 20.33
CA GLY A 250 -1.06 5.26 21.57
C GLY A 250 0.37 5.33 22.08
N ALA A 251 1.34 5.06 21.22
CA ALA A 251 2.75 5.12 21.60
C ALA A 251 3.22 6.56 21.88
N SER A 252 2.79 7.56 21.08
CA SER A 252 3.16 8.96 21.31
C SER A 252 2.61 9.54 22.60
N GLU A 253 1.49 9.01 23.09
CA GLU A 253 0.83 9.42 24.34
C GLU A 253 1.22 8.54 25.53
N GLY A 254 2.23 7.67 25.36
CA GLY A 254 2.86 6.92 26.46
C GLY A 254 2.17 5.60 26.81
N LEU A 255 1.20 5.13 26.03
CA LEU A 255 0.63 3.80 26.24
C LEU A 255 1.57 2.71 25.74
N ARG A 256 1.70 1.63 26.52
CA ARG A 256 2.35 0.41 26.05
C ARG A 256 1.46 -0.25 24.99
N THR A 257 1.83 -0.04 23.74
CA THR A 257 0.99 -0.36 22.57
C THR A 257 1.62 -1.46 21.72
N ILE A 258 0.85 -2.51 21.40
CA ILE A 258 1.23 -3.52 20.42
C ILE A 258 0.16 -3.61 19.31
N VAL A 259 0.62 -3.79 18.09
CA VAL A 259 -0.22 -4.14 16.93
C VAL A 259 0.03 -5.59 16.53
N VAL A 260 -1.03 -6.37 16.41
CA VAL A 260 -0.99 -7.74 15.90
C VAL A 260 -1.52 -7.75 14.47
N GLU A 261 -0.66 -8.11 13.51
CA GLU A 261 -0.98 -8.11 12.08
C GLU A 261 -0.80 -9.52 11.50
N ARG A 262 -1.80 -9.99 10.76
CA ARG A 262 -1.80 -11.37 10.22
C ARG A 262 -0.90 -11.56 9.01
N GLU A 263 -0.65 -10.51 8.24
CA GLU A 263 0.17 -10.57 7.03
C GLU A 263 1.30 -9.56 7.08
N ALA A 264 0.99 -8.32 6.69
CA ALA A 264 1.93 -7.21 6.61
C ALA A 264 1.20 -5.87 6.78
N PRO A 265 1.86 -4.85 7.34
CA PRO A 265 1.27 -3.52 7.55
C PRO A 265 0.74 -2.89 6.28
N GLY A 266 -0.25 -2.00 6.42
CA GLY A 266 -0.88 -1.25 5.34
C GLY A 266 -2.32 -1.67 5.04
N GLY A 267 -2.74 -2.88 5.43
CA GLY A 267 -4.10 -3.37 5.17
C GLY A 267 -4.49 -3.28 3.70
N GLN A 268 -5.77 -3.08 3.42
CA GLN A 268 -6.27 -2.94 2.05
C GLN A 268 -5.78 -1.67 1.35
N ALA A 269 -5.56 -0.59 2.10
CA ALA A 269 -5.05 0.66 1.54
C ALA A 269 -3.63 0.50 0.98
N GLY A 270 -2.79 -0.35 1.59
CA GLY A 270 -1.44 -0.66 1.14
C GLY A 270 -1.38 -1.25 -0.28
N THR A 271 -2.47 -1.84 -0.78
CA THR A 271 -2.55 -2.37 -2.15
C THR A 271 -2.96 -1.34 -3.20
N SER A 272 -3.31 -0.10 -2.78
CA SER A 272 -3.70 0.95 -3.72
C SER A 272 -2.48 1.52 -4.43
N SER A 273 -2.48 1.48 -5.75
CA SER A 273 -1.40 2.02 -6.58
C SER A 273 -1.19 3.52 -6.37
N ARG A 274 -2.27 4.29 -6.20
CA ARG A 274 -2.26 5.73 -5.95
C ARG A 274 -3.51 6.19 -5.20
N ILE A 275 -3.31 6.95 -4.13
CA ILE A 275 -4.36 7.59 -3.35
C ILE A 275 -4.24 9.09 -3.60
N GLU A 276 -5.13 9.66 -4.41
CA GLU A 276 -5.07 11.07 -4.82
C GLU A 276 -5.84 12.01 -3.90
N ASN A 277 -6.72 11.46 -3.07
CA ASN A 277 -7.62 12.22 -2.19
C ASN A 277 -7.23 12.14 -0.72
N TYR A 278 -5.98 11.80 -0.40
CA TYR A 278 -5.44 11.89 0.95
C TYR A 278 -4.78 13.25 1.15
N LEU A 279 -5.23 13.99 2.16
CA LEU A 279 -4.78 15.35 2.43
C LEU A 279 -3.27 15.40 2.72
N GLY A 280 -2.57 16.38 2.15
CA GLY A 280 -1.14 16.61 2.32
C GLY A 280 -0.26 16.00 1.21
N PHE A 281 -0.87 15.34 0.22
CA PHE A 281 -0.17 14.74 -0.92
C PHE A 281 -0.73 15.28 -2.25
N PRO A 282 -0.27 16.45 -2.71
CA PRO A 282 -0.84 17.12 -3.89
C PRO A 282 -0.67 16.33 -5.18
N SER A 283 0.35 15.48 -5.28
CA SER A 283 0.56 14.56 -6.41
C SER A 283 0.03 13.15 -6.16
N GLY A 284 -0.73 12.94 -5.06
CA GLY A 284 -1.11 11.62 -4.59
C GLY A 284 0.05 10.87 -3.92
N VAL A 285 -0.26 9.76 -3.29
CA VAL A 285 0.68 8.86 -2.63
C VAL A 285 0.25 7.42 -2.90
N SER A 286 1.19 6.48 -3.06
CA SER A 286 0.80 5.06 -3.10
C SER A 286 0.37 4.58 -1.72
N GLY A 287 -0.52 3.59 -1.69
CA GLY A 287 -0.93 2.98 -0.44
C GLY A 287 0.23 2.35 0.32
N ASP A 288 1.16 1.74 -0.41
CA ASP A 288 2.38 1.14 0.14
C ASP A 288 3.30 2.19 0.77
N GLU A 289 3.57 3.30 0.08
CA GLU A 289 4.37 4.41 0.62
C GLU A 289 3.73 5.01 1.86
N LEU A 290 2.41 5.24 1.85
CA LEU A 290 1.69 5.77 3.01
C LEU A 290 1.77 4.82 4.21
N ALA A 291 1.57 3.52 3.99
CA ALA A 291 1.68 2.49 5.02
C ALA A 291 3.09 2.40 5.60
N SER A 292 4.09 2.46 4.74
CA SER A 292 5.50 2.48 5.06
C SER A 292 5.89 3.64 5.98
N ARG A 293 5.44 4.84 5.64
CA ARG A 293 5.67 6.05 6.46
C ARG A 293 5.00 5.90 7.83
N ALA A 294 3.75 5.42 7.87
CA ALA A 294 3.01 5.20 9.10
C ALA A 294 3.67 4.12 9.99
N LEU A 295 4.12 3.01 9.41
CA LEU A 295 4.84 1.94 10.11
C LEU A 295 6.13 2.45 10.77
N ARG A 296 6.95 3.18 10.00
CA ARG A 296 8.20 3.78 10.52
C ARG A 296 7.91 4.79 11.63
N GLN A 297 6.84 5.58 11.48
CA GLN A 297 6.43 6.54 12.49
C GLN A 297 5.99 5.87 13.78
N ALA A 298 5.13 4.84 13.71
CA ALA A 298 4.66 4.08 14.86
C ALA A 298 5.83 3.43 15.64
N ARG A 299 6.73 2.73 14.92
CA ARG A 299 7.93 2.11 15.52
C ARG A 299 8.85 3.13 16.17
N ARG A 300 9.11 4.26 15.51
CA ARG A 300 9.95 5.33 16.07
C ARG A 300 9.38 5.90 17.37
N LEU A 301 8.07 5.92 17.53
CA LEU A 301 7.38 6.40 18.73
C LEU A 301 7.28 5.33 19.82
N GLY A 302 7.66 4.08 19.53
CA GLY A 302 7.72 2.99 20.51
C GLY A 302 6.57 1.98 20.42
N ALA A 303 5.72 2.05 19.38
CA ALA A 303 4.74 0.99 19.16
C ALA A 303 5.44 -0.30 18.73
N GLU A 304 5.07 -1.40 19.36
CA GLU A 304 5.47 -2.75 18.95
C GLU A 304 4.53 -3.26 17.85
N ILE A 305 5.08 -3.85 16.79
CA ILE A 305 4.28 -4.35 15.67
C ILE A 305 4.78 -5.74 15.31
N VAL A 306 3.95 -6.75 15.60
CA VAL A 306 4.22 -8.14 15.25
C VAL A 306 3.42 -8.53 14.02
N VAL A 307 4.08 -9.19 13.06
CA VAL A 307 3.48 -9.60 11.78
C VAL A 307 3.39 -11.13 11.69
N THR A 308 2.60 -11.61 10.72
CA THR A 308 2.32 -13.04 10.51
C THR A 308 1.71 -13.71 11.73
N ARG A 309 0.94 -12.93 12.52
CA ARG A 309 0.26 -13.40 13.73
C ARG A 309 -1.23 -13.11 13.65
N SER A 310 -2.04 -14.13 13.86
CA SER A 310 -3.50 -14.04 13.87
C SER A 310 -4.04 -14.19 15.28
N ILE A 311 -5.11 -13.47 15.58
CA ILE A 311 -5.88 -13.68 16.80
C ILE A 311 -6.84 -14.85 16.54
N ALA A 312 -6.66 -15.93 17.27
CA ALA A 312 -7.53 -17.10 17.18
C ALA A 312 -8.82 -16.91 18.00
N ARG A 313 -8.75 -16.20 19.13
CA ARG A 313 -9.87 -15.97 20.03
C ARG A 313 -9.60 -14.78 20.96
N ILE A 314 -10.66 -14.05 21.29
CA ILE A 314 -10.67 -13.05 22.36
C ILE A 314 -11.51 -13.56 23.52
N ASP A 315 -10.98 -13.56 24.73
CA ASP A 315 -11.73 -13.64 25.97
C ASP A 315 -12.08 -12.20 26.36
N ALA A 316 -13.32 -11.79 26.05
CA ALA A 316 -13.77 -10.42 26.25
C ALA A 316 -13.86 -10.04 27.73
N ALA A 317 -14.18 -11.00 28.61
CA ALA A 317 -14.30 -10.78 30.06
C ALA A 317 -12.96 -10.51 30.73
N ASN A 318 -11.93 -11.28 30.35
CA ASN A 318 -10.58 -11.17 30.89
C ASN A 318 -9.66 -10.28 30.05
N ARG A 319 -10.10 -9.82 28.87
CA ARG A 319 -9.33 -9.08 27.87
C ARG A 319 -8.03 -9.80 27.47
N GLU A 320 -8.15 -11.10 27.28
CA GLU A 320 -7.06 -11.94 26.79
C GLU A 320 -7.25 -12.22 25.29
N LEU A 321 -6.17 -12.03 24.53
CA LEU A 321 -6.13 -12.35 23.10
C LEU A 321 -5.24 -13.58 22.92
N HIS A 322 -5.84 -14.66 22.44
CA HIS A 322 -5.13 -15.91 22.14
C HIS A 322 -4.67 -15.88 20.70
N LEU A 323 -3.36 -15.99 20.50
CA LEU A 323 -2.75 -16.00 19.19
C LEU A 323 -2.68 -17.42 18.61
N ASP A 324 -2.48 -17.48 17.30
CA ASP A 324 -2.46 -18.71 16.49
C ASP A 324 -1.38 -19.75 16.90
N ALA A 325 -0.28 -19.31 17.55
CA ALA A 325 0.77 -20.20 18.08
C ALA A 325 0.58 -20.62 19.54
N GLY A 326 -0.54 -20.22 20.17
CA GLY A 326 -0.87 -20.54 21.55
C GLY A 326 -0.45 -19.49 22.58
N ASP A 327 0.23 -18.42 22.16
CA ASP A 327 0.57 -17.29 23.03
C ASP A 327 -0.68 -16.53 23.43
N VAL A 328 -0.63 -15.91 24.62
CA VAL A 328 -1.72 -15.10 25.16
C VAL A 328 -1.21 -13.71 25.50
N LEU A 329 -1.86 -12.69 24.95
CA LEU A 329 -1.65 -11.29 25.31
C LEU A 329 -2.76 -10.82 26.23
N ARG A 330 -2.40 -10.09 27.28
CA ARG A 330 -3.34 -9.38 28.16
C ARG A 330 -3.35 -7.91 27.80
N ALA A 331 -4.54 -7.34 27.73
CA ALA A 331 -4.73 -5.96 27.39
C ALA A 331 -5.64 -5.25 28.39
N ARG A 332 -5.29 -4.03 28.80
CA ARG A 332 -6.22 -3.18 29.54
C ARG A 332 -7.34 -2.70 28.63
N THR A 333 -7.04 -2.51 27.33
CA THR A 333 -8.00 -2.15 26.28
C THR A 333 -7.64 -2.86 24.97
N ILE A 334 -8.63 -3.09 24.11
CA ILE A 334 -8.47 -3.70 22.79
C ILE A 334 -9.04 -2.77 21.73
N ILE A 335 -8.33 -2.60 20.61
CA ILE A 335 -8.83 -1.87 19.44
C ILE A 335 -8.94 -2.84 18.27
N LEU A 336 -10.17 -3.09 17.80
CA LEU A 336 -10.43 -3.86 16.60
C LEU A 336 -10.28 -2.96 15.36
N ALA A 337 -9.20 -3.15 14.62
CA ALA A 337 -8.87 -2.43 13.40
C ALA A 337 -8.63 -3.41 12.23
N CYS A 338 -9.24 -4.60 12.29
CA CYS A 338 -9.02 -5.71 11.36
C CYS A 338 -9.60 -5.48 9.94
N GLY A 339 -10.37 -4.39 9.75
CA GLY A 339 -10.82 -3.97 8.43
C GLY A 339 -11.84 -4.92 7.80
N VAL A 340 -11.65 -5.19 6.50
CA VAL A 340 -12.56 -6.01 5.67
C VAL A 340 -11.76 -6.90 4.75
N THR A 341 -12.38 -8.00 4.29
CA THR A 341 -11.81 -8.93 3.30
C THR A 341 -12.53 -8.79 1.97
N TRP A 342 -11.79 -8.90 0.89
CA TRP A 342 -12.35 -8.81 -0.47
C TRP A 342 -13.39 -9.90 -0.72
N ARG A 343 -14.49 -9.53 -1.38
CA ARG A 343 -15.50 -10.48 -1.83
C ARG A 343 -14.94 -11.38 -2.90
N HIS A 344 -15.11 -12.67 -2.73
CA HIS A 344 -14.81 -13.65 -3.77
C HIS A 344 -15.77 -13.53 -4.95
N LEU A 345 -15.24 -13.71 -6.16
CA LEU A 345 -16.03 -13.84 -7.37
C LEU A 345 -16.30 -15.35 -7.59
N PRO A 346 -17.54 -15.82 -7.38
CA PRO A 346 -17.86 -17.26 -7.41
C PRO A 346 -18.06 -17.74 -8.86
N ILE A 347 -16.96 -17.86 -9.61
CA ILE A 347 -16.98 -18.34 -10.99
C ILE A 347 -16.03 -19.52 -11.17
N GLU A 348 -16.34 -20.38 -12.15
CA GLU A 348 -15.55 -21.58 -12.45
C GLU A 348 -14.12 -21.21 -12.88
N GLY A 349 -13.14 -21.93 -12.35
CA GLY A 349 -11.72 -21.75 -12.65
C GLY A 349 -11.03 -20.65 -11.85
N PHE A 350 -11.77 -19.82 -11.09
CA PHE A 350 -11.22 -18.67 -10.38
C PHE A 350 -10.10 -19.06 -9.40
N ASP A 351 -10.38 -20.00 -8.49
CA ASP A 351 -9.41 -20.38 -7.43
C ASP A 351 -8.13 -20.99 -8.01
N ARG A 352 -8.22 -21.68 -9.14
CA ARG A 352 -7.07 -22.26 -9.84
C ARG A 352 -6.14 -21.20 -10.42
N LEU A 353 -6.70 -20.05 -10.85
CA LEU A 353 -5.99 -18.95 -11.48
C LEU A 353 -5.77 -17.75 -10.53
N ALA A 354 -6.23 -17.82 -9.29
CA ALA A 354 -5.95 -16.81 -8.27
C ALA A 354 -4.43 -16.68 -8.02
N GLY A 355 -3.89 -15.48 -8.14
CA GLY A 355 -2.45 -15.21 -8.13
C GLY A 355 -1.72 -15.54 -9.43
N LYS A 356 -2.40 -16.11 -10.42
CA LYS A 356 -1.86 -16.46 -11.74
C LYS A 356 -2.49 -15.62 -12.86
N GLY A 357 -2.53 -14.32 -12.66
CA GLY A 357 -3.18 -13.36 -13.54
C GLY A 357 -4.55 -12.90 -13.03
N ILE A 358 -5.09 -13.48 -11.95
CA ILE A 358 -6.26 -12.97 -11.25
C ILE A 358 -5.84 -12.46 -9.88
N SER A 359 -6.17 -11.21 -9.57
CA SER A 359 -5.77 -10.54 -8.32
C SER A 359 -6.88 -9.69 -7.74
N TYR A 360 -6.87 -9.56 -6.40
CA TYR A 360 -7.63 -8.54 -5.68
C TYR A 360 -6.74 -7.34 -5.42
N GLY A 361 -7.19 -6.15 -5.82
CA GLY A 361 -6.38 -4.94 -5.71
C GLY A 361 -5.48 -4.68 -6.92
N ALA A 362 -4.75 -3.57 -6.90
CA ALA A 362 -3.85 -3.11 -7.96
C ALA A 362 -2.48 -2.79 -7.35
N ALA A 363 -1.80 -3.80 -6.82
CA ALA A 363 -0.48 -3.62 -6.25
C ALA A 363 0.56 -3.26 -7.33
N ARG A 364 1.56 -2.48 -6.97
CA ARG A 364 2.67 -2.12 -7.88
C ARG A 364 3.40 -3.36 -8.42
N SER A 365 3.51 -4.40 -7.61
CA SER A 365 4.09 -5.69 -8.01
C SER A 365 3.38 -6.33 -9.19
N GLU A 366 2.09 -6.05 -9.39
CA GLU A 366 1.31 -6.61 -10.50
C GLU A 366 1.51 -5.84 -11.82
N ALA A 367 1.93 -4.57 -11.76
CA ALA A 367 2.11 -3.73 -12.96
C ALA A 367 3.11 -4.32 -13.95
N SER A 368 4.25 -4.79 -13.45
CA SER A 368 5.29 -5.42 -14.30
C SER A 368 4.79 -6.67 -15.03
N ASN A 369 3.80 -7.36 -14.45
CA ASN A 369 3.21 -8.55 -15.01
C ASN A 369 2.18 -8.26 -16.11
N THR A 370 1.61 -7.04 -16.13
CA THR A 370 0.57 -6.63 -17.10
C THR A 370 1.13 -5.93 -18.32
N TYR A 371 2.46 -5.76 -18.42
CA TYR A 371 3.08 -5.03 -19.51
C TYR A 371 2.73 -5.61 -20.89
N GLY A 372 2.11 -4.75 -21.72
CA GLY A 372 1.72 -5.10 -23.09
C GLY A 372 0.56 -6.10 -23.21
N LEU A 373 -0.12 -6.43 -22.10
CA LEU A 373 -1.25 -7.34 -22.07
C LEU A 373 -2.59 -6.60 -22.07
N ASP A 374 -3.64 -7.30 -22.48
CA ASP A 374 -5.01 -6.86 -22.32
C ASP A 374 -5.47 -7.17 -20.87
N VAL A 375 -5.91 -6.13 -20.14
CA VAL A 375 -6.25 -6.19 -18.72
C VAL A 375 -7.73 -5.91 -18.51
N HIS A 376 -8.36 -6.67 -17.66
CA HIS A 376 -9.78 -6.50 -17.31
C HIS A 376 -9.94 -6.18 -15.82
N ILE A 377 -10.84 -5.25 -15.50
CA ILE A 377 -11.14 -4.79 -14.14
C ILE A 377 -12.62 -4.99 -13.85
N VAL A 378 -12.93 -5.77 -12.83
CA VAL A 378 -14.32 -6.01 -12.40
C VAL A 378 -14.69 -5.06 -11.29
N GLY A 379 -15.63 -4.15 -11.57
CA GLY A 379 -16.14 -3.18 -10.61
C GLY A 379 -16.24 -1.78 -11.19
N ALA A 380 -16.96 -0.89 -10.49
CA ALA A 380 -17.23 0.47 -10.96
C ALA A 380 -17.06 1.53 -9.85
N GLY A 381 -16.38 1.21 -8.76
CA GLY A 381 -16.07 2.16 -7.67
C GLY A 381 -14.77 2.90 -7.89
N ASN A 382 -14.42 3.80 -6.96
CA ASN A 382 -13.18 4.58 -7.02
C ASN A 382 -11.92 3.70 -7.14
N SER A 383 -11.87 2.59 -6.42
CA SER A 383 -10.73 1.65 -6.49
C SER A 383 -10.55 1.05 -7.89
N ALA A 384 -11.65 0.72 -8.58
CA ALA A 384 -11.60 0.24 -9.96
C ALA A 384 -11.10 1.32 -10.92
N GLY A 385 -11.57 2.57 -10.76
CA GLY A 385 -11.12 3.71 -11.55
C GLY A 385 -9.63 4.01 -11.36
N GLN A 386 -9.17 4.03 -10.12
CA GLN A 386 -7.74 4.23 -9.80
C GLN A 386 -6.87 3.11 -10.37
N ALA A 387 -7.33 1.85 -10.27
CA ALA A 387 -6.65 0.71 -10.86
C ALA A 387 -6.58 0.81 -12.38
N ALA A 388 -7.68 1.20 -13.04
CA ALA A 388 -7.72 1.37 -14.50
C ALA A 388 -6.71 2.42 -14.97
N LEU A 389 -6.67 3.58 -14.31
CA LEU A 389 -5.67 4.62 -14.60
C LEU A 389 -4.24 4.11 -14.39
N PHE A 390 -4.00 3.37 -13.32
CA PHE A 390 -2.69 2.80 -13.04
C PHE A 390 -2.26 1.79 -14.10
N PHE A 391 -3.09 0.77 -14.38
CA PHE A 391 -2.75 -0.23 -15.37
C PHE A 391 -2.67 0.34 -16.79
N SER A 392 -3.41 1.41 -17.11
CA SER A 392 -3.33 2.04 -18.43
C SER A 392 -1.94 2.56 -18.79
N ALA A 393 -1.09 2.81 -17.81
CA ALA A 393 0.30 3.20 -18.03
C ALA A 393 1.18 2.03 -18.50
N HIS A 394 0.79 0.79 -18.23
CA HIS A 394 1.61 -0.41 -18.43
C HIS A 394 0.99 -1.39 -19.42
N ALA A 395 -0.32 -1.60 -19.35
CA ALA A 395 -1.06 -2.53 -20.18
C ALA A 395 -1.25 -2.02 -21.62
N LYS A 396 -1.44 -2.94 -22.55
CA LYS A 396 -1.83 -2.65 -23.94
C LYS A 396 -3.23 -2.03 -23.96
N SER A 397 -4.18 -2.64 -23.28
CA SER A 397 -5.55 -2.13 -23.09
C SER A 397 -6.05 -2.42 -21.68
N VAL A 398 -6.99 -1.61 -21.20
CA VAL A 398 -7.68 -1.82 -19.92
C VAL A 398 -9.18 -1.74 -20.15
N THR A 399 -9.92 -2.77 -19.80
CA THR A 399 -11.39 -2.79 -19.90
C THR A 399 -12.03 -2.89 -18.53
N ILE A 400 -12.84 -1.91 -18.15
CA ILE A 400 -13.64 -1.93 -16.92
C ILE A 400 -14.95 -2.67 -17.21
N LEU A 401 -15.19 -3.77 -16.50
CA LEU A 401 -16.43 -4.54 -16.54
C LEU A 401 -17.38 -4.04 -15.45
N CYS A 402 -18.43 -3.33 -15.85
CA CYS A 402 -19.40 -2.70 -14.97
C CYS A 402 -20.77 -3.34 -15.11
N ARG A 403 -21.34 -3.89 -14.02
CA ARG A 403 -22.71 -4.44 -14.03
C ARG A 403 -23.79 -3.35 -14.19
N GLY A 404 -23.46 -2.12 -13.82
CA GLY A 404 -24.34 -0.97 -13.96
C GLY A 404 -24.34 -0.39 -15.37
N ASP A 405 -25.11 0.67 -15.54
CA ASP A 405 -25.31 1.41 -16.79
C ASP A 405 -24.43 2.68 -16.88
N ARG A 406 -23.73 3.05 -15.79
CA ARG A 406 -22.87 4.24 -15.72
C ARG A 406 -21.92 4.16 -14.51
N LEU A 407 -20.76 4.81 -14.60
CA LEU A 407 -19.75 4.85 -13.53
C LEU A 407 -20.11 5.84 -12.41
N GLU A 408 -20.77 6.93 -12.73
CA GLU A 408 -21.06 8.04 -11.80
C GLU A 408 -21.91 7.64 -10.59
N LYS A 409 -22.54 6.46 -10.62
CA LYS A 409 -23.30 5.91 -9.48
C LYS A 409 -22.41 5.58 -8.27
N SER A 410 -21.14 5.24 -8.52
CA SER A 410 -20.22 4.72 -7.48
C SER A 410 -18.79 5.24 -7.61
N MET A 411 -18.47 6.00 -8.66
CA MET A 411 -17.15 6.57 -8.93
C MET A 411 -17.18 8.08 -8.83
N SER A 412 -16.17 8.66 -8.20
CA SER A 412 -15.99 10.11 -8.10
C SER A 412 -15.81 10.75 -9.48
N ARG A 413 -16.38 11.93 -9.67
CA ARG A 413 -16.41 12.65 -10.96
C ARG A 413 -15.02 12.83 -11.55
N TYR A 414 -14.04 13.23 -10.74
CA TYR A 414 -12.67 13.44 -11.22
C TYR A 414 -12.05 12.19 -11.84
N LEU A 415 -12.36 10.98 -11.30
CA LEU A 415 -11.88 9.71 -11.87
C LEU A 415 -12.56 9.42 -13.21
N VAL A 416 -13.88 9.62 -13.29
CA VAL A 416 -14.63 9.45 -14.56
C VAL A 416 -14.05 10.35 -15.64
N ASP A 417 -13.79 11.63 -15.30
CA ASP A 417 -13.21 12.59 -16.23
C ASP A 417 -11.79 12.19 -16.66
N GLN A 418 -10.96 11.68 -15.74
CA GLN A 418 -9.62 11.16 -16.06
C GLN A 418 -9.66 9.90 -16.94
N LEU A 419 -10.55 8.95 -16.65
CA LEU A 419 -10.71 7.73 -17.46
C LEU A 419 -11.07 8.09 -18.91
N ALA A 420 -11.96 9.05 -19.12
CA ALA A 420 -12.37 9.51 -20.44
C ALA A 420 -11.23 10.12 -21.29
N THR A 421 -10.13 10.54 -20.65
CA THR A 421 -8.95 11.08 -21.36
C THR A 421 -7.98 10.01 -21.83
N ARG A 422 -8.15 8.76 -21.43
CA ARG A 422 -7.23 7.65 -21.75
C ARG A 422 -7.72 6.86 -22.96
N SER A 423 -6.94 6.85 -24.03
CA SER A 423 -7.30 6.17 -25.29
C SER A 423 -7.26 4.65 -25.22
N ASN A 424 -6.59 4.07 -24.21
CA ASN A 424 -6.48 2.63 -24.01
C ASN A 424 -7.33 2.12 -22.83
N ILE A 425 -8.31 2.91 -22.37
CA ILE A 425 -9.30 2.47 -21.37
C ILE A 425 -10.67 2.42 -22.01
N ASP A 426 -11.32 1.27 -21.91
CA ASP A 426 -12.70 1.03 -22.33
C ASP A 426 -13.58 0.65 -21.15
N VAL A 427 -14.90 0.91 -21.25
CA VAL A 427 -15.89 0.52 -20.24
C VAL A 427 -17.00 -0.31 -20.88
N MET A 428 -17.15 -1.54 -20.43
CA MET A 428 -18.27 -2.41 -20.81
C MET A 428 -19.35 -2.35 -19.75
N PHE A 429 -20.44 -1.66 -20.03
CA PHE A 429 -21.59 -1.58 -19.15
C PHE A 429 -22.50 -2.80 -19.27
N GLY A 430 -23.28 -3.08 -18.20
CA GLY A 430 -24.17 -4.24 -18.17
C GLY A 430 -23.45 -5.58 -18.29
N SER A 431 -22.19 -5.67 -17.88
CA SER A 431 -21.32 -6.81 -18.15
C SER A 431 -20.79 -7.44 -16.86
N GLU A 432 -20.66 -8.75 -16.85
CA GLU A 432 -20.08 -9.51 -15.73
C GLU A 432 -19.23 -10.67 -16.25
N VAL A 433 -18.20 -11.05 -15.49
CA VAL A 433 -17.38 -12.22 -15.80
C VAL A 433 -18.16 -13.48 -15.46
N ALA A 434 -18.23 -14.41 -16.40
CA ALA A 434 -18.95 -15.69 -16.26
C ALA A 434 -18.00 -16.87 -16.04
N ALA A 435 -16.80 -16.85 -16.65
CA ALA A 435 -15.79 -17.90 -16.50
C ALA A 435 -14.40 -17.34 -16.78
N VAL A 436 -13.36 -18.04 -16.33
CA VAL A 436 -11.94 -17.75 -16.58
C VAL A 436 -11.21 -18.96 -17.12
N TYR A 437 -10.23 -18.73 -18.00
CA TYR A 437 -9.51 -19.77 -18.73
C TYR A 437 -8.01 -19.51 -18.71
N GLY A 438 -7.25 -20.59 -18.72
CA GLY A 438 -5.80 -20.64 -18.75
C GLY A 438 -5.28 -21.87 -17.99
N ASP A 439 -4.07 -22.27 -18.24
CA ASP A 439 -3.41 -23.39 -17.56
C ASP A 439 -2.45 -22.92 -16.48
N SER A 440 -1.31 -22.35 -16.86
CA SER A 440 -0.30 -21.81 -15.94
C SER A 440 -0.60 -20.37 -15.51
N SER A 441 -1.35 -19.61 -16.31
CA SER A 441 -1.78 -18.24 -16.04
C SER A 441 -3.12 -17.96 -16.71
N LEU A 442 -3.73 -16.82 -16.38
CA LEU A 442 -4.93 -16.35 -17.08
C LEU A 442 -4.63 -16.07 -18.55
N GLU A 443 -5.46 -16.58 -19.45
CA GLU A 443 -5.34 -16.42 -20.90
C GLU A 443 -6.59 -15.76 -21.49
N ALA A 444 -7.77 -16.08 -20.95
CA ALA A 444 -9.04 -15.54 -21.42
C ALA A 444 -10.10 -15.50 -20.33
N ILE A 445 -11.10 -14.66 -20.55
CA ILE A 445 -12.31 -14.56 -19.72
C ILE A 445 -13.56 -14.65 -20.61
N ASP A 446 -14.62 -15.22 -20.10
CA ASP A 446 -15.94 -15.09 -20.67
C ASP A 446 -16.70 -13.96 -19.98
N VAL A 447 -17.18 -13.01 -20.78
CA VAL A 447 -17.96 -11.86 -20.32
C VAL A 447 -19.40 -12.00 -20.81
N ARG A 448 -20.34 -12.02 -19.86
CA ARG A 448 -21.78 -12.09 -20.14
C ARG A 448 -22.40 -10.71 -20.16
N ALA A 449 -23.12 -10.38 -21.23
CA ALA A 449 -23.93 -9.18 -21.32
C ALA A 449 -25.25 -9.35 -20.56
N GLY A 450 -25.52 -8.51 -19.57
CA GLY A 450 -26.72 -8.63 -18.72
C GLY A 450 -28.04 -8.41 -19.48
N ALA A 451 -28.05 -7.61 -20.55
CA ALA A 451 -29.24 -7.32 -21.32
C ALA A 451 -29.67 -8.47 -22.25
N THR A 452 -28.73 -9.17 -22.86
CA THR A 452 -28.99 -10.22 -23.84
C THR A 452 -28.74 -11.63 -23.31
N GLY A 453 -27.93 -11.75 -22.25
CA GLY A 453 -27.43 -13.02 -21.74
C GLY A 453 -26.35 -13.65 -22.62
N GLU A 454 -25.95 -12.98 -23.72
CA GLU A 454 -24.89 -13.45 -24.60
C GLU A 454 -23.53 -13.43 -23.89
N THR A 455 -22.73 -14.43 -24.16
CA THR A 455 -21.38 -14.55 -23.61
C THR A 455 -20.36 -14.39 -24.72
N SER A 456 -19.39 -13.52 -24.50
CA SER A 456 -18.25 -13.28 -25.39
C SER A 456 -16.96 -13.65 -24.72
N ARG A 457 -16.07 -14.35 -25.44
CA ARG A 457 -14.72 -14.64 -24.96
C ARG A 457 -13.77 -13.51 -25.33
N LEU A 458 -13.02 -13.03 -24.33
CA LEU A 458 -12.00 -12.00 -24.48
C LEU A 458 -10.64 -12.56 -24.04
N GLU A 459 -9.59 -12.27 -24.80
CA GLU A 459 -8.21 -12.51 -24.34
C GLU A 459 -7.94 -11.63 -23.13
N SER A 460 -7.29 -12.17 -22.12
CA SER A 460 -7.00 -11.45 -20.89
C SER A 460 -5.74 -11.99 -20.23
N GLY A 461 -4.72 -11.15 -20.14
CA GLY A 461 -3.50 -11.46 -19.38
C GLY A 461 -3.56 -11.01 -17.92
N GLY A 462 -4.63 -10.30 -17.51
CA GLY A 462 -4.83 -9.85 -16.13
C GLY A 462 -6.29 -9.54 -15.82
N LEU A 463 -6.81 -10.08 -14.72
CA LEU A 463 -8.16 -9.83 -14.21
C LEU A 463 -8.08 -9.33 -12.78
N PHE A 464 -8.52 -8.09 -12.55
CA PHE A 464 -8.43 -7.42 -11.26
C PHE A 464 -9.81 -7.17 -10.67
N ILE A 465 -10.05 -7.62 -9.43
CA ILE A 465 -11.38 -7.69 -8.82
C ILE A 465 -11.59 -6.57 -7.80
N PHE A 466 -12.60 -5.72 -8.03
CA PHE A 466 -12.98 -4.59 -7.17
C PHE A 466 -14.50 -4.56 -6.90
N ILE A 467 -15.05 -5.70 -6.48
CA ILE A 467 -16.51 -5.88 -6.22
C ILE A 467 -16.92 -5.59 -4.79
N GLY A 468 -16.05 -4.98 -4.01
CA GLY A 468 -16.27 -4.65 -2.61
C GLY A 468 -15.71 -5.70 -1.66
N ALA A 469 -15.99 -5.49 -0.37
CA ALA A 469 -15.44 -6.28 0.71
C ALA A 469 -16.45 -6.41 1.84
N ASP A 470 -16.34 -7.47 2.63
CA ASP A 470 -17.16 -7.75 3.80
C ASP A 470 -16.30 -7.78 5.08
N ALA A 471 -16.90 -7.48 6.21
CA ALA A 471 -16.22 -7.58 7.49
C ALA A 471 -15.93 -9.06 7.81
N GLU A 472 -14.70 -9.36 8.24
CA GLU A 472 -14.29 -10.69 8.67
C GLU A 472 -14.29 -10.73 10.19
N THR A 473 -15.46 -11.03 10.77
CA THR A 473 -15.73 -10.91 12.20
C THR A 473 -16.27 -12.19 12.83
N ASP A 474 -16.35 -13.30 12.08
CA ASP A 474 -16.86 -14.59 12.55
C ASP A 474 -16.04 -15.17 13.72
N TRP A 475 -14.79 -14.73 13.87
CA TRP A 475 -13.88 -15.10 14.94
C TRP A 475 -14.08 -14.29 16.23
N LEU A 476 -14.85 -13.19 16.19
CA LEU A 476 -15.13 -12.36 17.35
C LEU A 476 -16.07 -13.09 18.31
N PRO A 477 -15.90 -12.88 19.63
CA PRO A 477 -16.76 -13.48 20.61
C PRO A 477 -18.18 -12.89 20.53
N PRO A 478 -19.23 -13.67 20.88
CA PRO A 478 -20.64 -13.27 20.72
C PRO A 478 -21.06 -12.07 21.58
N GLU A 479 -20.25 -11.70 22.55
CA GLU A 479 -20.44 -10.50 23.38
C GLU A 479 -20.26 -9.22 22.56
N ILE A 480 -19.45 -9.26 21.48
CA ILE A 480 -19.28 -8.14 20.57
C ILE A 480 -20.44 -8.11 19.58
N ALA A 481 -21.27 -7.08 19.67
CA ALA A 481 -22.46 -6.95 18.85
C ALA A 481 -22.10 -6.59 17.40
N LEU A 482 -22.70 -7.32 16.47
CA LEU A 482 -22.54 -7.14 15.03
C LEU A 482 -23.88 -6.76 14.37
N ASP A 483 -23.81 -6.06 13.25
CA ASP A 483 -24.96 -5.88 12.37
C ASP A 483 -25.27 -7.16 11.57
N ARG A 484 -26.32 -7.14 10.74
CA ARG A 484 -26.70 -8.30 9.89
C ARG A 484 -25.67 -8.67 8.83
N ARG A 485 -24.66 -7.82 8.59
CA ARG A 485 -23.61 -7.99 7.59
C ARG A 485 -22.24 -8.26 8.22
N GLY A 486 -22.20 -8.45 9.53
CA GLY A 486 -20.99 -8.75 10.28
C GLY A 486 -20.18 -7.52 10.70
N TYR A 487 -20.63 -6.29 10.49
CA TYR A 487 -19.91 -5.09 10.94
C TYR A 487 -20.10 -4.86 12.44
N VAL A 488 -19.02 -4.46 13.13
CA VAL A 488 -19.04 -4.20 14.58
C VAL A 488 -19.86 -2.94 14.88
N LEU A 489 -20.87 -3.07 15.72
CA LEU A 489 -21.66 -1.96 16.23
C LEU A 489 -20.87 -1.18 17.29
N THR A 490 -20.95 0.17 17.28
CA THR A 490 -20.22 1.03 18.23
C THR A 490 -21.07 2.24 18.65
N GLY A 491 -20.74 2.83 19.80
CA GLY A 491 -21.31 4.08 20.25
C GLY A 491 -22.85 4.04 20.33
N SER A 492 -23.51 5.00 19.71
CA SER A 492 -24.98 5.12 19.73
C SER A 492 -25.71 3.91 19.14
N ASP A 493 -25.07 3.16 18.23
CA ASP A 493 -25.69 1.97 17.61
C ASP A 493 -25.94 0.87 18.65
N MET A 494 -25.12 0.83 19.72
CA MET A 494 -25.29 -0.10 20.84
C MET A 494 -26.62 0.13 21.59
N ARG A 495 -26.98 1.39 21.82
CA ARG A 495 -28.27 1.73 22.47
C ARG A 495 -29.45 1.41 21.56
N ALA A 496 -29.33 1.75 20.27
CA ALA A 496 -30.37 1.44 19.29
C ALA A 496 -30.63 -0.08 19.14
N ALA A 497 -29.60 -0.90 19.39
CA ALA A 497 -29.68 -2.35 19.35
C ALA A 497 -30.01 -3.01 20.73
N ASP A 498 -30.19 -2.22 21.80
CA ASP A 498 -30.39 -2.69 23.19
C ASP A 498 -29.25 -3.62 23.67
N ARG A 499 -27.99 -3.25 23.33
CA ARG A 499 -26.80 -4.06 23.62
C ARG A 499 -25.82 -3.39 24.60
N TRP A 500 -26.19 -2.23 25.16
CA TRP A 500 -25.37 -1.51 26.13
C TRP A 500 -25.93 -1.66 27.54
N THR A 501 -25.09 -2.06 28.49
CA THR A 501 -25.54 -2.46 29.85
C THR A 501 -25.08 -1.51 30.96
N LEU A 502 -24.21 -0.53 30.67
CA LEU A 502 -23.74 0.44 31.65
C LEU A 502 -24.63 1.67 31.70
N ASP A 503 -24.67 2.35 32.86
CA ASP A 503 -25.45 3.59 33.06
C ASP A 503 -24.92 4.76 32.24
N ARG A 504 -23.57 4.82 32.00
CA ARG A 504 -23.00 5.83 31.12
C ARG A 504 -23.29 5.53 29.65
N ASP A 505 -23.18 6.55 28.80
CA ASP A 505 -23.18 6.37 27.37
C ASP A 505 -21.90 5.64 26.89
N PRO A 506 -21.98 4.77 25.87
CA PRO A 506 -20.79 4.24 25.24
C PRO A 506 -20.01 5.35 24.54
N TYR A 507 -18.68 5.28 24.59
CA TYR A 507 -17.86 6.15 23.74
C TYR A 507 -18.12 5.89 22.26
N LEU A 508 -17.90 6.88 21.39
CA LEU A 508 -18.28 6.81 19.97
C LEU A 508 -17.79 5.54 19.25
N LEU A 509 -16.60 5.07 19.60
CA LEU A 509 -15.99 3.89 18.97
C LEU A 509 -15.98 2.66 19.90
N GLU A 510 -16.62 2.73 21.07
CA GLU A 510 -16.68 1.61 22.02
C GLU A 510 -17.70 0.59 21.53
N THR A 511 -17.35 -0.68 21.62
CA THR A 511 -18.24 -1.82 21.27
C THR A 511 -19.21 -2.13 22.40
N SER A 512 -20.00 -3.18 22.26
CA SER A 512 -20.88 -3.70 23.35
C SER A 512 -20.11 -4.20 24.58
N VAL A 513 -18.80 -4.36 24.49
CA VAL A 513 -17.94 -4.75 25.61
C VAL A 513 -17.09 -3.54 26.03
N PRO A 514 -17.29 -3.01 27.25
CA PRO A 514 -16.56 -1.86 27.74
C PRO A 514 -15.03 -2.06 27.70
N GLY A 515 -14.30 -1.08 27.16
CA GLY A 515 -12.84 -1.14 26.99
C GLY A 515 -12.39 -1.89 25.73
N ILE A 516 -13.32 -2.38 24.91
CA ILE A 516 -13.03 -2.87 23.56
C ILE A 516 -13.60 -1.87 22.56
N PHE A 517 -12.76 -1.36 21.68
CA PHE A 517 -13.10 -0.35 20.68
C PHE A 517 -13.01 -0.95 19.27
N ALA A 518 -13.70 -0.35 18.30
CA ALA A 518 -13.55 -0.69 16.89
C ALA A 518 -13.38 0.57 16.05
N CYS A 519 -12.49 0.54 15.05
CA CYS A 519 -12.22 1.65 14.15
C CYS A 519 -11.91 1.19 12.73
N GLY A 520 -12.16 2.07 11.76
CA GLY A 520 -12.00 1.78 10.34
C GLY A 520 -13.10 0.90 9.77
N ASP A 521 -12.77 0.19 8.70
CA ASP A 521 -13.75 -0.48 7.84
C ASP A 521 -14.48 -1.66 8.49
N VAL A 522 -14.00 -2.19 9.60
CA VAL A 522 -14.67 -3.25 10.39
C VAL A 522 -15.94 -2.75 11.10
N ARG A 523 -16.03 -1.44 11.35
CA ARG A 523 -17.11 -0.80 12.09
C ARG A 523 -18.37 -0.65 11.22
N PHE A 524 -19.54 -0.73 11.82
CA PHE A 524 -20.81 -0.44 11.16
C PHE A 524 -20.88 1.03 10.71
N GLY A 525 -21.36 1.26 9.47
CA GLY A 525 -21.53 2.59 8.90
C GLY A 525 -20.22 3.32 8.57
N PRO A 526 -19.11 2.63 8.20
CA PRO A 526 -17.84 3.31 7.96
C PRO A 526 -17.88 4.14 6.68
N VAL A 527 -17.23 5.28 6.72
CA VAL A 527 -16.85 5.98 5.50
C VAL A 527 -15.57 5.32 4.97
N LYS A 528 -15.69 4.43 3.99
CA LYS A 528 -14.57 3.67 3.42
C LYS A 528 -13.57 4.58 2.70
N ARG A 529 -12.75 5.28 3.48
CA ARG A 529 -11.66 6.17 3.04
C ARG A 529 -10.49 6.06 4.01
N VAL A 530 -9.28 6.13 3.49
CA VAL A 530 -8.06 6.08 4.30
C VAL A 530 -8.07 7.18 5.37
N ALA A 531 -8.42 8.42 5.01
CA ALA A 531 -8.48 9.54 5.97
C ALA A 531 -9.48 9.30 7.10
N ALA A 532 -10.65 8.70 6.82
CA ALA A 532 -11.65 8.36 7.84
C ALA A 532 -11.10 7.29 8.80
N ALA A 533 -10.48 6.24 8.27
CA ALA A 533 -9.87 5.18 9.07
C ALA A 533 -8.75 5.72 9.98
N VAL A 534 -7.89 6.61 9.46
CA VAL A 534 -6.84 7.29 10.25
C VAL A 534 -7.46 8.15 11.35
N GLY A 535 -8.50 8.92 11.04
CA GLY A 535 -9.22 9.74 12.02
C GLY A 535 -9.85 8.90 13.14
N GLU A 536 -10.51 7.79 12.80
CA GLU A 536 -11.09 6.88 13.79
C GLU A 536 -10.02 6.21 14.65
N GLY A 537 -8.89 5.77 14.07
CA GLY A 537 -7.77 5.20 14.82
C GLY A 537 -7.20 6.17 15.86
N SER A 538 -7.04 7.44 15.50
CA SER A 538 -6.58 8.47 16.44
C SER A 538 -7.59 8.76 17.54
N MET A 539 -8.89 8.87 17.19
CA MET A 539 -9.96 9.08 18.18
C MET A 539 -10.10 7.90 19.14
N ALA A 540 -9.87 6.67 18.70
CA ALA A 540 -9.94 5.49 19.56
C ALA A 540 -8.99 5.61 20.75
N ILE A 541 -7.79 6.16 20.56
CA ILE A 541 -6.81 6.36 21.64
C ILE A 541 -7.31 7.38 22.66
N ALA A 542 -7.97 8.46 22.22
CA ALA A 542 -8.58 9.41 23.17
C ALA A 542 -9.63 8.73 24.07
N PHE A 543 -10.43 7.82 23.51
CA PHE A 543 -11.41 7.04 24.29
C PHE A 543 -10.74 5.96 25.16
N VAL A 544 -9.65 5.36 24.71
CA VAL A 544 -8.81 4.48 25.52
C VAL A 544 -8.34 5.20 26.79
N HIS A 545 -7.80 6.41 26.69
CA HIS A 545 -7.39 7.19 27.85
C HIS A 545 -8.55 7.51 28.80
N GLN A 546 -9.72 7.86 28.26
CA GLN A 546 -10.90 8.10 29.10
C GLN A 546 -11.32 6.83 29.86
N TYR A 547 -11.37 5.70 29.16
CA TYR A 547 -11.71 4.41 29.76
C TYR A 547 -10.68 3.98 30.84
N LEU A 548 -9.39 4.13 30.58
CA LEU A 548 -8.34 3.77 31.54
C LEU A 548 -8.42 4.60 32.81
N LYS A 549 -8.72 5.91 32.72
CA LYS A 549 -8.96 6.76 33.89
C LYS A 549 -10.16 6.30 34.71
N GLU A 550 -11.27 5.97 34.10
CA GLU A 550 -12.46 5.43 34.78
C GLU A 550 -12.13 4.10 35.46
N TRP A 551 -11.40 3.23 34.77
CA TRP A 551 -11.02 1.91 35.28
C TRP A 551 -10.11 2.03 36.52
N GLU A 552 -9.11 2.92 36.49
CA GLU A 552 -8.22 3.18 37.64
C GLU A 552 -8.97 3.75 38.85
N LEU A 553 -9.94 4.63 38.64
CA LEU A 553 -10.78 5.14 39.71
C LEU A 553 -11.61 4.03 40.37
N VAL A 554 -12.19 3.15 39.57
CA VAL A 554 -13.02 2.02 40.07
C VAL A 554 -12.13 1.01 40.80
N ASP A 555 -10.95 0.69 40.29
CA ASP A 555 -10.04 -0.25 40.93
C ASP A 555 -9.45 0.33 42.23
N GLY A 556 -9.11 1.60 42.25
CA GLY A 556 -8.68 2.32 43.46
C GLY A 556 -9.77 2.32 44.55
N LEU A 557 -11.05 2.52 44.21
CA LEU A 557 -12.17 2.44 45.14
C LEU A 557 -12.35 1.02 45.68
N ARG A 558 -12.23 0.00 44.84
CA ARG A 558 -12.27 -1.41 45.26
C ARG A 558 -11.16 -1.76 46.23
N GLN A 559 -9.95 -1.30 45.99
CA GLN A 559 -8.81 -1.51 46.89
C GLN A 559 -8.94 -0.74 48.21
N ALA A 560 -9.62 0.40 48.21
CA ALA A 560 -9.95 1.19 49.40
C ALA A 560 -11.14 0.64 50.22
N GLY A 561 -11.81 -0.42 49.74
CA GLY A 561 -12.92 -1.04 50.44
C GLY A 561 -14.24 -0.25 50.32
N GLU A 562 -14.34 0.72 49.44
CA GLU A 562 -15.57 1.47 49.17
C GLU A 562 -16.41 0.74 48.11
N PRO A 563 -17.77 0.65 48.28
CA PRO A 563 -18.59 0.03 47.26
C PRO A 563 -18.56 0.86 45.98
N ALA A 564 -18.10 0.26 44.89
CA ALA A 564 -18.17 0.89 43.59
C ALA A 564 -19.65 1.22 43.27
N ARG A 565 -20.00 2.50 43.11
CA ARG A 565 -21.29 2.90 42.55
C ARG A 565 -21.34 2.33 41.11
N ARG A 566 -22.28 1.40 40.91
CA ARG A 566 -22.56 0.76 39.62
C ARG A 566 -23.13 1.76 38.63
#